data_5536bf564ae9f288ee6fbf639e5b7742
#
_entry.id   5536bf564ae9f288ee6fbf639e5b7742
#
_cell.length_a   1.000
_cell.length_b   1.000
_cell.length_c   1.000
_cell.angle_alpha   90.00
_cell.angle_beta   90.00
_cell.angle_gamma   90.00
#
_symmetry.space_group_name_H-M   'P 1'
#
loop_
_entity.id
_entity.type
_entity.pdbx_description
1 polymer ?
#
loop_
_entity_poly.entity_id
_entity_poly.type
_entity_poly.pdbx_seq_one_letter_code
_entity_poly.pdbx_strand_id
1 'polypeptide(L)'
;MISEIDDNRDTISRLCQRFGVKRLEVFGSAATGAFESTRSDVDFVVDFEDQQVQGLFKRYFGFKEALEGLFGRPVDLVMPDAMKNPFFIASVNATRQPVYAAEIPKAA
;
A
#
# COMPACT_ATOMS: atom_id res chain seq x y z
N MET A 1 -5.64 -10.82 6.13
CA MET A 1 -5.87 -9.42 5.68
C MET A 1 -7.16 -8.93 6.30
N ILE A 2 -7.16 -7.71 6.82
CA ILE A 2 -8.34 -7.15 7.48
C ILE A 2 -9.47 -6.94 6.47
N SER A 3 -10.70 -7.07 6.96
CA SER A 3 -11.88 -6.96 6.09
C SER A 3 -12.03 -5.59 5.45
N GLU A 4 -11.55 -4.54 6.11
CA GLU A 4 -11.61 -3.19 5.56
C GLU A 4 -10.89 -3.06 4.23
N ILE A 5 -9.83 -3.83 4.03
CA ILE A 5 -9.14 -3.84 2.74
C ILE A 5 -9.97 -4.60 1.72
N ASP A 6 -10.47 -5.78 2.07
CA ASP A 6 -11.28 -6.57 1.14
C ASP A 6 -12.56 -5.86 0.74
N ASP A 7 -13.21 -5.21 1.70
CA ASP A 7 -14.46 -4.50 1.44
C ASP A 7 -14.27 -3.27 0.56
N ASN A 8 -13.06 -2.75 0.49
CA ASN A 8 -12.77 -1.52 -0.25
C ASN A 8 -11.85 -1.74 -1.45
N ARG A 9 -11.71 -2.97 -1.92
CA ARG A 9 -10.77 -3.27 -3.01
C ARG A 9 -11.02 -2.44 -4.27
N ASP A 10 -12.27 -2.23 -4.63
CA ASP A 10 -12.57 -1.43 -5.82
C ASP A 10 -12.15 0.03 -5.64
N THR A 11 -12.40 0.59 -4.48
CA THR A 11 -12.01 1.96 -4.18
C THR A 11 -10.49 2.08 -4.14
N ILE A 12 -9.82 1.11 -3.52
CA ILE A 12 -8.35 1.09 -3.45
C ILE A 12 -7.78 0.99 -4.86
N SER A 13 -8.34 0.15 -5.69
CA SER A 13 -7.90 0.00 -7.08
C SER A 13 -8.01 1.31 -7.85
N ARG A 14 -9.12 2.02 -7.68
CA ARG A 14 -9.29 3.32 -8.34
C ARG A 14 -8.28 4.34 -7.85
N LEU A 15 -8.00 4.35 -6.55
CA LEU A 15 -7.00 5.26 -5.99
C LEU A 15 -5.62 4.92 -6.53
N CYS A 16 -5.29 3.64 -6.63
CA CYS A 16 -4.02 3.23 -7.21
C CYS A 16 -3.87 3.71 -8.64
N GLN A 17 -4.92 3.58 -9.43
CA GLN A 17 -4.90 4.06 -10.82
C GLN A 17 -4.75 5.57 -10.88
N ARG A 18 -5.45 6.26 -10.00
CA ARG A 18 -5.43 7.73 -9.97
C ARG A 18 -4.05 8.28 -9.64
N PHE A 19 -3.35 7.64 -8.72
CA PHE A 19 -2.06 8.12 -8.26
C PHE A 19 -0.86 7.44 -8.94
N GLY A 20 -1.12 6.61 -9.93
CA GLY A 20 -0.04 5.96 -10.67
C GLY A 20 0.70 4.91 -9.87
N VAL A 21 -0.01 4.15 -9.08
CA VAL A 21 0.56 3.06 -8.30
C VAL A 21 0.70 1.83 -9.18
N LYS A 22 1.88 1.24 -9.19
CA LYS A 22 2.14 0.02 -9.94
C LYS A 22 1.77 -1.21 -9.13
N ARG A 23 2.08 -1.19 -7.83
CA ARG A 23 1.81 -2.32 -6.94
C ARG A 23 1.58 -1.82 -5.54
N LEU A 24 0.63 -2.41 -4.86
CA LEU A 24 0.35 -2.14 -3.46
C LEU A 24 0.24 -3.45 -2.71
N GLU A 25 0.98 -3.59 -1.63
CA GLU A 25 0.92 -4.76 -0.78
C GLU A 25 0.74 -4.32 0.66
N VAL A 26 -0.06 -5.05 1.42
CA VAL A 26 -0.25 -4.80 2.84
C VAL A 26 0.69 -5.71 3.63
N PHE A 27 1.20 -5.23 4.74
CA PHE A 27 2.03 -6.05 5.62
C PHE A 27 1.72 -5.74 7.08
N GLY A 28 2.35 -6.49 7.98
CA GLY A 28 2.16 -6.28 9.41
C GLY A 28 0.81 -6.74 9.90
N SER A 29 0.31 -6.09 10.92
CA SER A 29 -0.92 -6.51 11.60
C SER A 29 -2.14 -6.50 10.68
N ALA A 30 -2.22 -5.56 9.76
CA ALA A 30 -3.35 -5.51 8.83
C ALA A 30 -3.35 -6.69 7.86
N ALA A 31 -2.18 -7.27 7.57
CA ALA A 31 -2.08 -8.43 6.69
C ALA A 31 -2.43 -9.72 7.43
N THR A 32 -2.04 -9.82 8.70
CA THR A 32 -2.18 -11.07 9.45
C THR A 32 -3.49 -11.17 10.22
N GLY A 33 -4.20 -10.08 10.40
CA GLY A 33 -5.40 -10.08 11.21
C GLY A 33 -5.16 -9.81 12.68
N ALA A 34 -3.90 -9.61 13.09
CA ALA A 34 -3.57 -9.23 14.47
C ALA A 34 -3.82 -7.74 14.69
N PHE A 35 -4.76 -7.20 13.97
CA PHE A 35 -5.02 -5.77 13.89
C PHE A 35 -5.97 -5.33 15.01
N GLU A 36 -5.59 -4.28 15.72
CA GLU A 36 -6.48 -3.67 16.70
C GLU A 36 -7.07 -2.42 16.08
N SER A 37 -8.36 -2.45 15.83
CA SER A 37 -9.03 -1.41 15.05
C SER A 37 -8.94 -0.02 15.64
N THR A 38 -8.63 0.11 16.92
CA THR A 38 -8.56 1.41 17.57
C THR A 38 -7.15 1.98 17.64
N ARG A 39 -6.12 1.19 17.40
CA ARG A 39 -4.74 1.61 17.60
C ARG A 39 -3.81 1.33 16.44
N SER A 40 -4.12 0.32 15.65
CA SER A 40 -3.17 -0.11 14.63
C SER A 40 -3.21 0.77 13.40
N ASP A 41 -2.04 1.06 12.87
CA ASP A 41 -1.91 1.72 11.58
C ASP A 41 -2.01 0.67 10.49
N VAL A 42 -2.39 1.08 9.31
CA VAL A 42 -2.39 0.18 8.15
C VAL A 42 -1.08 0.39 7.42
N ASP A 43 -0.30 -0.67 7.27
CA ASP A 43 1.03 -0.59 6.68
C ASP A 43 1.04 -1.17 5.27
N PHE A 44 1.53 -0.39 4.32
CA PHE A 44 1.61 -0.81 2.92
C PHE A 44 3.01 -0.63 2.35
N VAL A 45 3.38 -1.54 1.46
CA VAL A 45 4.49 -1.32 0.54
C VAL A 45 3.88 -0.81 -0.75
N VAL A 46 4.30 0.35 -1.22
CA VAL A 46 3.79 0.96 -2.44
C VAL A 46 4.91 1.13 -3.45
N ASP A 47 4.67 0.68 -4.68
CA ASP A 47 5.58 0.88 -5.79
C ASP A 47 4.84 1.71 -6.83
N PHE A 48 5.40 2.87 -7.18
CA PHE A 48 4.77 3.78 -8.12
C PHE A 48 5.29 3.55 -9.52
N GLU A 49 4.42 3.73 -10.52
CA GLU A 49 4.84 3.76 -11.90
C GLU A 49 5.57 5.07 -12.15
N ASP A 50 6.55 5.04 -13.03
CA ASP A 50 7.26 6.25 -13.43
C ASP A 50 7.72 7.06 -12.23
N GLN A 51 8.76 6.57 -11.58
CA GLN A 51 9.27 7.19 -10.36
C GLN A 51 10.19 8.38 -10.64
N GLN A 52 9.82 9.23 -11.58
CA GLN A 52 10.55 10.45 -11.78
C GLN A 52 10.34 11.34 -10.58
N VAL A 53 11.38 12.02 -10.18
CA VAL A 53 11.36 12.84 -8.97
C VAL A 53 10.23 13.86 -9.00
N GLN A 54 9.98 14.44 -10.17
CA GLN A 54 8.95 15.42 -10.28
C GLN A 54 7.58 14.76 -10.22
N GLY A 55 6.78 15.17 -9.27
CA GLY A 55 5.45 14.63 -9.09
C GLY A 55 5.37 13.41 -8.18
N LEU A 56 6.48 12.72 -7.93
CA LEU A 56 6.43 11.53 -7.07
C LEU A 56 6.04 11.88 -5.65
N PHE A 57 6.63 12.93 -5.11
CA PHE A 57 6.34 13.38 -3.76
C PHE A 57 4.86 13.71 -3.60
N LYS A 58 4.31 14.42 -4.56
CA LYS A 58 2.90 14.80 -4.54
C LYS A 58 1.99 13.57 -4.63
N ARG A 59 2.36 12.61 -5.47
CA ARG A 59 1.59 11.36 -5.58
C ARG A 59 1.64 10.54 -4.30
N TYR A 60 2.82 10.46 -3.68
CA TYR A 60 3.00 9.72 -2.44
C TYR A 60 2.08 10.29 -1.35
N PHE A 61 2.15 11.58 -1.10
CA PHE A 61 1.35 12.16 -0.04
C PHE A 61 -0.14 12.23 -0.37
N GLY A 62 -0.48 12.44 -1.63
CA GLY A 62 -1.89 12.41 -2.05
C GLY A 62 -2.50 11.04 -1.87
N PHE A 63 -1.77 10.00 -2.25
CA PHE A 63 -2.22 8.62 -2.10
C PHE A 63 -2.36 8.26 -0.62
N LYS A 64 -1.38 8.65 0.19
CA LYS A 64 -1.41 8.40 1.62
C LYS A 64 -2.65 9.04 2.26
N GLU A 65 -2.91 10.30 1.95
CA GLU A 65 -4.07 11.00 2.47
C GLU A 65 -5.38 10.36 2.04
N ALA A 66 -5.45 9.93 0.80
CA ALA A 66 -6.66 9.28 0.28
C ALA A 66 -6.93 7.97 1.01
N LEU A 67 -5.89 7.18 1.27
CA LEU A 67 -6.04 5.95 2.02
C LEU A 67 -6.42 6.21 3.48
N GLU A 68 -5.83 7.23 4.08
CA GLU A 68 -6.18 7.60 5.45
C GLU A 68 -7.64 8.02 5.55
N GLY A 69 -8.12 8.76 4.56
CA GLY A 69 -9.52 9.12 4.50
C GLY A 69 -10.43 7.91 4.36
N LEU A 70 -10.01 6.93 3.58
CA LEU A 70 -10.78 5.72 3.34
C LEU A 70 -10.86 4.85 4.60
N PHE A 71 -9.76 4.67 5.29
CA PHE A 71 -9.71 3.80 6.47
C PHE A 71 -10.02 4.50 7.78
N GLY A 72 -9.96 5.82 7.80
CA GLY A 72 -10.20 6.60 9.03
C GLY A 72 -9.12 6.40 10.07
N ARG A 73 -7.88 6.10 9.65
CA ARG A 73 -6.75 5.88 10.55
C ARG A 73 -5.44 6.14 9.83
N PRO A 74 -4.34 6.28 10.58
CA PRO A 74 -3.05 6.50 9.94
C PRO A 74 -2.64 5.36 9.03
N VAL A 75 -2.02 5.70 7.93
CA VAL A 75 -1.51 4.74 6.95
C VAL A 75 -0.02 5.00 6.77
N ASP A 76 0.77 3.94 6.86
CA ASP A 76 2.20 4.02 6.57
C ASP A 76 2.45 3.47 5.17
N LEU A 77 3.10 4.26 4.35
CA LEU A 77 3.50 3.85 3.01
C LEU A 77 5.01 3.75 2.94
N VAL A 78 5.49 2.58 2.60
CA VAL A 78 6.93 2.34 2.45
C VAL A 78 7.21 2.00 1.01
N MET A 79 8.15 2.71 0.38
CA MET A 79 8.56 2.38 -0.97
C MET A 79 9.69 1.36 -0.94
N PRO A 80 9.73 0.41 -1.88
CA PRO A 80 10.74 -0.65 -1.86
C PRO A 80 12.17 -0.13 -1.76
N ASP A 81 12.48 0.96 -2.47
CA ASP A 81 13.82 1.52 -2.45
C ASP A 81 14.22 2.13 -1.12
N ALA A 82 13.25 2.42 -0.26
CA ALA A 82 13.52 2.97 1.06
C ALA A 82 13.78 1.87 2.09
N MET A 83 13.49 0.62 1.76
CA MET A 83 13.70 -0.49 2.69
C MET A 83 15.14 -0.98 2.61
N LYS A 84 15.95 -0.62 3.60
CA LYS A 84 17.37 -0.98 3.60
C LYS A 84 17.76 -1.85 4.77
N ASN A 85 17.02 -1.79 5.85
CA ASN A 85 17.32 -2.62 7.03
C ASN A 85 16.88 -4.06 6.76
N PRO A 86 17.81 -5.03 6.78
CA PRO A 86 17.45 -6.43 6.46
C PRO A 86 16.44 -7.04 7.43
N PHE A 87 16.44 -6.60 8.68
CA PHE A 87 15.45 -7.11 9.64
C PHE A 87 14.04 -6.60 9.30
N PHE A 88 13.96 -5.35 8.88
CA PHE A 88 12.68 -4.78 8.45
C PHE A 88 12.19 -5.46 7.18
N ILE A 89 13.06 -5.67 6.21
CA ILE A 89 12.71 -6.34 4.96
C ILE A 89 12.20 -7.75 5.24
N ALA A 90 12.86 -8.48 6.13
CA ALA A 90 12.42 -9.82 6.50
C ALA A 90 11.04 -9.79 7.16
N SER A 91 10.81 -8.81 8.02
CA SER A 91 9.52 -8.63 8.69
C SER A 91 8.40 -8.35 7.69
N VAL A 92 8.67 -7.49 6.72
CA VAL A 92 7.69 -7.18 5.67
C VAL A 92 7.41 -8.44 4.85
N ASN A 93 8.46 -9.14 4.42
CA ASN A 93 8.30 -10.31 3.57
C ASN A 93 7.56 -11.46 4.28
N ALA A 94 7.63 -11.50 5.60
CA ALA A 94 6.95 -12.54 6.36
C ALA A 94 5.42 -12.39 6.31
N THR A 95 4.92 -11.19 6.10
CA THR A 95 3.48 -10.93 6.20
C THR A 95 2.86 -10.29 4.97
N ARG A 96 3.66 -9.83 4.02
CA ARG A 96 3.14 -9.05 2.88
C ARG A 96 2.16 -9.84 2.03
N GLN A 97 1.08 -9.20 1.64
CA GLN A 97 0.06 -9.77 0.77
C GLN A 97 -0.35 -8.76 -0.29
N PRO A 98 -0.56 -9.20 -1.52
CA PRO A 98 -0.93 -8.29 -2.60
C PRO A 98 -2.32 -7.72 -2.41
N VAL A 99 -2.45 -6.42 -2.66
CA VAL A 99 -3.73 -5.72 -2.63
C VAL A 99 -4.08 -5.24 -4.04
N TYR A 100 -3.08 -4.74 -4.76
CA TYR A 100 -3.28 -4.22 -6.12
C TYR A 100 -2.02 -4.40 -6.94
N ALA A 101 -2.18 -4.74 -8.19
CA ALA A 101 -1.10 -4.73 -9.16
C ALA A 101 -1.65 -4.22 -10.47
N ALA A 102 -0.98 -3.22 -11.06
CA ALA A 102 -1.37 -2.73 -12.36
C ALA A 102 -1.22 -3.87 -13.35
N GLU A 103 -2.34 -4.25 -13.99
CA GLU A 103 -2.29 -5.35 -14.90
C GLU A 103 -1.62 -4.99 -16.14
N ILE A 104 -0.63 -5.70 -16.47
CA ILE A 104 -0.09 -5.60 -17.77
C ILE A 104 -0.89 -6.57 -18.57
N PRO A 105 -1.57 -6.10 -19.56
CA PRO A 105 -2.41 -6.96 -20.38
C PRO A 105 -1.56 -8.07 -20.87
N LYS A 106 -1.87 -9.26 -20.46
CA LYS A 106 -1.13 -10.34 -20.87
C LYS A 106 -1.22 -10.48 -22.27
N ALA A 107 -0.30 -10.12 -22.86
CA ALA A 107 -0.19 -10.27 -24.22
C ALA A 107 -1.40 -10.22 -24.72
N ALA A 108 -1.84 -9.52 -23.84
CA ALA A 108 -2.86 -9.98 -24.26
C ALA A 108 -2.39 -10.41 -25.24
#